data_28994dd5ab45ae1075631e04aae5660e
#
_entry.id   28994dd5ab45ae1075631e04aae5660e
#
_cell.length_a   1.000
_cell.length_b   1.000
_cell.length_c   1.000
_cell.angle_alpha   90.00
_cell.angle_beta   90.00
_cell.angle_gamma   90.00
#
_symmetry.space_group_name_H-M   'P 1'
#
loop_
_entity.id
_entity.type
_entity.pdbx_description
1 polymer ?
#
loop_
_entity_poly.entity_id
_entity_poly.type
_entity_poly.pdbx_seq_one_letter_code
_entity_poly.pdbx_strand_id
1 'polypeptide(L)'
;MSKSVHYLFDVDGTLTKPREKMDSSFTMSFLEWIVGKSVFLVSGSDMKKIKQQIPHSIISRCSGISCSMGNELWLGKELKYKNTFEPPKTLIEMLSSFQVKTKSPVLGKAPFIEYRTGMINFTTIGRDSSNEQRLAYYNWDKDHKERVRVLDQIEKTFPDLEAKLGGQISIDIQPKGRNKSQASKWVRKNLSGKIIFFGDKCTPEGNDYDIYVDVKKNGGESYSVKSPLDTLKLLERN
;
A
#
# COMPACT_ATOMS: atom_id res chain seq x y z
N MET A 1 -23.67 -9.68 -23.12
CA MET A 1 -22.29 -9.14 -23.02
C MET A 1 -21.78 -9.43 -21.63
N SER A 2 -20.69 -10.16 -21.46
CA SER A 2 -20.10 -10.38 -20.14
C SER A 2 -19.66 -9.03 -19.58
N LYS A 3 -20.02 -8.72 -18.33
CA LYS A 3 -19.57 -7.49 -17.68
C LYS A 3 -18.04 -7.56 -17.53
N SER A 4 -17.32 -6.53 -17.94
CA SER A 4 -15.89 -6.42 -17.76
C SER A 4 -15.52 -6.57 -16.27
N VAL A 5 -14.39 -7.22 -16.00
CA VAL A 5 -13.87 -7.36 -14.63
C VAL A 5 -12.52 -6.65 -14.55
N HIS A 6 -12.35 -5.85 -13.51
CA HIS A 6 -11.11 -5.12 -13.21
C HIS A 6 -10.50 -5.68 -11.93
N TYR A 7 -9.30 -6.22 -12.04
CA TYR A 7 -8.57 -6.82 -10.93
C TYR A 7 -7.56 -5.82 -10.38
N LEU A 8 -7.66 -5.49 -9.11
CA LEU A 8 -6.78 -4.58 -8.41
C LEU A 8 -5.95 -5.36 -7.39
N PHE A 9 -4.64 -5.25 -7.45
CA PHE A 9 -3.73 -5.97 -6.56
C PHE A 9 -2.86 -4.99 -5.78
N ASP A 10 -2.83 -5.14 -4.46
CA ASP A 10 -1.71 -4.64 -3.69
C ASP A 10 -0.42 -5.39 -4.09
N VAL A 11 0.75 -4.82 -3.76
CA VAL A 11 2.05 -5.36 -4.15
C VAL A 11 2.72 -6.09 -2.98
N ASP A 12 3.05 -5.36 -1.90
CA ASP A 12 3.82 -5.88 -0.78
C ASP A 12 2.98 -6.79 0.14
N GLY A 13 3.26 -8.07 0.19
CA GLY A 13 2.50 -9.07 0.94
C GLY A 13 1.42 -9.76 0.11
N THR A 14 1.10 -9.22 -1.08
CA THR A 14 0.05 -9.71 -1.97
C THR A 14 0.61 -10.36 -3.24
N LEU A 15 1.47 -9.66 -3.99
CA LEU A 15 2.15 -10.17 -5.19
C LEU A 15 3.62 -10.49 -4.94
N THR A 16 4.23 -9.83 -3.95
CA THR A 16 5.61 -10.05 -3.54
C THR A 16 5.68 -10.24 -2.03
N LYS A 17 6.73 -10.88 -1.52
CA LYS A 17 7.08 -10.67 -0.12
C LYS A 17 7.44 -9.19 0.08
N PRO A 18 7.24 -8.63 1.28
CA PRO A 18 7.52 -7.22 1.52
C PRO A 18 8.96 -6.84 1.12
N ARG A 19 9.08 -5.86 0.20
CA ARG A 19 10.35 -5.32 -0.32
C ARG A 19 11.19 -6.30 -1.16
N GLU A 20 10.72 -7.49 -1.42
CA GLU A 20 11.39 -8.46 -2.29
C GLU A 20 10.87 -8.36 -3.73
N LYS A 21 11.68 -8.86 -4.65
CA LYS A 21 11.23 -9.06 -6.03
C LYS A 21 10.17 -10.15 -6.07
N MET A 22 9.27 -10.02 -7.03
CA MET A 22 8.28 -11.06 -7.30
C MET A 22 8.98 -12.39 -7.63
N ASP A 23 8.50 -13.45 -7.02
CA ASP A 23 9.02 -14.80 -7.24
C ASP A 23 8.90 -15.20 -8.72
N SER A 24 9.89 -15.92 -9.25
CA SER A 24 9.94 -16.26 -10.67
C SER A 24 8.82 -17.23 -11.09
N SER A 25 8.50 -18.21 -10.26
CA SER A 25 7.41 -19.16 -10.55
C SER A 25 6.06 -18.47 -10.51
N PHE A 26 5.84 -17.62 -9.51
CA PHE A 26 4.64 -16.80 -9.44
C PHE A 26 4.55 -15.82 -10.62
N THR A 27 5.67 -15.22 -11.03
CA THR A 27 5.73 -14.34 -12.21
C THR A 27 5.20 -15.05 -13.47
N MET A 28 5.62 -16.29 -13.71
CA MET A 28 5.17 -17.07 -14.87
C MET A 28 3.66 -17.36 -14.81
N SER A 29 3.18 -17.89 -13.71
CA SER A 29 1.75 -18.16 -13.50
C SER A 29 0.88 -16.91 -13.62
N PHE A 30 1.36 -15.77 -13.05
CA PHE A 30 0.63 -14.51 -13.13
C PHE A 30 0.64 -13.92 -14.55
N LEU A 31 1.73 -14.08 -15.32
CA LEU A 31 1.80 -13.66 -16.72
C LEU A 31 0.82 -14.43 -17.62
N GLU A 32 0.61 -15.70 -17.36
CA GLU A 32 -0.40 -16.52 -18.05
C GLU A 32 -1.80 -16.06 -17.66
N TRP A 33 -2.04 -15.91 -16.36
CA TRP A 33 -3.35 -15.52 -15.84
C TRP A 33 -3.81 -14.13 -16.29
N ILE A 34 -2.89 -13.14 -16.39
CA ILE A 34 -3.21 -11.74 -16.75
C ILE A 34 -3.66 -11.56 -18.21
N VAL A 35 -3.44 -12.55 -19.07
CA VAL A 35 -3.79 -12.45 -20.51
C VAL A 35 -5.28 -12.14 -20.68
N GLY A 36 -5.55 -11.04 -21.40
CA GLY A 36 -6.93 -10.58 -21.67
C GLY A 36 -7.68 -10.00 -20.48
N LYS A 37 -7.03 -9.85 -19.32
CA LYS A 37 -7.64 -9.26 -18.11
C LYS A 37 -7.23 -7.80 -17.90
N SER A 38 -8.14 -7.03 -17.33
CA SER A 38 -7.87 -5.66 -16.90
C SER A 38 -7.30 -5.67 -15.49
N VAL A 39 -5.99 -5.43 -15.37
CA VAL A 39 -5.24 -5.53 -14.11
C VAL A 39 -4.64 -4.19 -13.74
N PHE A 40 -4.82 -3.81 -12.47
CA PHE A 40 -4.24 -2.64 -11.85
C PHE A 40 -3.37 -3.03 -10.67
N LEU A 41 -2.18 -2.43 -10.56
CA LEU A 41 -1.38 -2.50 -9.34
C LEU A 41 -1.72 -1.30 -8.45
N VAL A 42 -1.86 -1.53 -7.15
CA VAL A 42 -2.21 -0.50 -6.16
C VAL A 42 -1.25 -0.60 -4.98
N SER A 43 -0.34 0.35 -4.83
CA SER A 43 0.72 0.25 -3.81
C SER A 43 0.88 1.52 -2.97
N GLY A 44 1.28 1.34 -1.72
CA GLY A 44 1.79 2.41 -0.88
C GLY A 44 3.18 2.91 -1.31
N SER A 45 3.89 2.12 -2.11
CA SER A 45 5.20 2.45 -2.64
C SER A 45 5.11 3.39 -3.86
N ASP A 46 6.20 4.11 -4.14
CA ASP A 46 6.37 4.89 -5.35
C ASP A 46 6.62 4.01 -6.59
N MET A 47 6.52 4.59 -7.77
CA MET A 47 6.72 3.89 -9.05
C MET A 47 8.12 3.27 -9.15
N LYS A 48 9.16 3.91 -8.59
CA LYS A 48 10.53 3.38 -8.63
C LYS A 48 10.63 2.05 -7.86
N LYS A 49 10.02 1.97 -6.68
CA LYS A 49 10.00 0.73 -5.88
C LYS A 49 9.18 -0.36 -6.55
N ILE A 50 8.01 -0.02 -7.11
CA ILE A 50 7.19 -0.98 -7.86
C ILE A 50 8.00 -1.60 -9.00
N LYS A 51 8.73 -0.78 -9.78
CA LYS A 51 9.61 -1.27 -10.86
C LYS A 51 10.78 -2.14 -10.39
N GLN A 52 11.20 -2.02 -9.14
CA GLN A 52 12.23 -2.89 -8.56
C GLN A 52 11.69 -4.25 -8.13
N GLN A 53 10.40 -4.32 -7.75
CA GLN A 53 9.74 -5.52 -7.24
C GLN A 53 9.02 -6.31 -8.33
N ILE A 54 8.31 -5.63 -9.21
CA ILE A 54 7.47 -6.25 -10.24
C ILE A 54 8.22 -6.27 -11.58
N PRO A 55 8.32 -7.42 -12.25
CA PRO A 55 8.94 -7.54 -13.58
C PRO A 55 8.29 -6.62 -14.61
N HIS A 56 9.12 -6.06 -15.49
CA HIS A 56 8.64 -5.18 -16.57
C HIS A 56 7.59 -5.86 -17.46
N SER A 57 7.71 -7.17 -17.67
CA SER A 57 6.74 -7.98 -18.43
C SER A 57 5.33 -7.97 -17.87
N ILE A 58 5.18 -7.84 -16.54
CA ILE A 58 3.90 -7.65 -15.86
C ILE A 58 3.47 -6.19 -15.94
N ILE A 59 4.35 -5.25 -15.58
CA ILE A 59 4.07 -3.80 -15.61
C ILE A 59 3.52 -3.36 -16.96
N SER A 60 4.13 -3.82 -18.04
CA SER A 60 3.72 -3.47 -19.42
C SER A 60 2.36 -4.02 -19.85
N ARG A 61 1.84 -5.02 -19.14
CA ARG A 61 0.52 -5.63 -19.38
C ARG A 61 -0.56 -5.12 -18.43
N CYS A 62 -0.18 -4.39 -17.38
CA CYS A 62 -1.16 -3.77 -16.50
C CYS A 62 -1.92 -2.63 -17.19
N SER A 63 -3.22 -2.58 -16.98
CA SER A 63 -4.08 -1.47 -17.42
C SER A 63 -3.74 -0.17 -16.72
N GLY A 64 -3.25 -0.24 -15.47
CA GLY A 64 -2.80 0.93 -14.73
C GLY A 64 -2.02 0.58 -13.46
N ILE A 65 -1.33 1.58 -12.93
CA ILE A 65 -0.55 1.50 -11.69
C ILE A 65 -0.87 2.72 -10.84
N SER A 66 -1.43 2.46 -9.67
CA SER A 66 -1.70 3.45 -8.64
C SER A 66 -0.64 3.34 -7.55
N CYS A 67 0.17 4.37 -7.40
CA CYS A 67 1.30 4.42 -6.46
C CYS A 67 1.07 5.42 -5.33
N SER A 68 1.97 5.41 -4.32
CA SER A 68 1.99 6.35 -3.20
C SER A 68 0.61 6.47 -2.54
N MET A 69 0.03 5.34 -2.13
CA MET A 69 -1.31 5.27 -1.51
C MET A 69 -2.44 5.80 -2.41
N GLY A 70 -2.30 5.66 -3.73
CA GLY A 70 -3.29 6.18 -4.67
C GLY A 70 -3.09 7.64 -5.06
N ASN A 71 -2.02 8.27 -4.63
CA ASN A 71 -1.73 9.67 -4.94
C ASN A 71 -1.12 9.90 -6.33
N GLU A 72 -0.74 8.84 -7.01
CA GLU A 72 -0.39 8.86 -8.43
C GLU A 72 -1.12 7.72 -9.15
N LEU A 73 -1.61 8.01 -10.36
CA LEU A 73 -2.15 6.99 -11.26
C LEU A 73 -1.52 7.10 -12.63
N TRP A 74 -0.98 5.99 -13.09
CA TRP A 74 -0.39 5.82 -14.41
C TRP A 74 -1.20 4.82 -15.24
N LEU A 75 -1.49 5.14 -16.50
CA LEU A 75 -2.04 4.22 -17.49
C LEU A 75 -0.99 4.05 -18.59
N GLY A 76 -0.32 2.90 -18.58
CA GLY A 76 0.87 2.72 -19.40
C GLY A 76 1.95 3.76 -19.08
N LYS A 77 2.25 4.66 -20.02
CA LYS A 77 3.22 5.75 -19.83
C LYS A 77 2.59 7.10 -19.46
N GLU A 78 1.26 7.19 -19.45
CA GLU A 78 0.53 8.43 -19.20
C GLU A 78 0.22 8.60 -17.71
N LEU A 79 0.68 9.72 -17.13
CA LEU A 79 0.29 10.13 -15.77
C LEU A 79 -1.09 10.78 -15.80
N LYS A 80 -2.08 10.13 -15.20
CA LYS A 80 -3.47 10.65 -15.15
C LYS A 80 -3.67 11.69 -14.08
N TYR A 81 -3.09 11.47 -12.90
CA TYR A 81 -3.06 12.48 -11.83
C TYR A 81 -1.90 12.24 -10.87
N LYS A 82 -1.51 13.32 -10.19
CA LYS A 82 -0.53 13.33 -9.12
C LYS A 82 -0.98 14.33 -8.06
N ASN A 83 -1.25 13.84 -6.86
CA ASN A 83 -1.61 14.68 -5.73
C ASN A 83 -0.36 15.23 -5.04
N THR A 84 -0.46 16.40 -4.45
CA THR A 84 0.59 16.99 -3.59
C THR A 84 0.13 17.03 -2.14
N PHE A 85 1.07 16.98 -1.21
CA PHE A 85 0.84 17.17 0.21
C PHE A 85 2.06 17.83 0.85
N GLU A 86 1.82 18.93 1.52
CA GLU A 86 2.80 19.61 2.37
C GLU A 86 2.38 19.42 3.81
N PRO A 87 3.10 18.59 4.59
CA PRO A 87 2.73 18.33 5.97
C PRO A 87 2.90 19.59 6.84
N PRO A 88 1.96 19.87 7.75
CA PRO A 88 2.10 20.97 8.70
C PRO A 88 3.40 20.82 9.52
N LYS A 89 4.06 21.94 9.84
CA LYS A 89 5.28 21.94 10.65
C LYS A 89 5.05 21.28 12.02
N THR A 90 3.91 21.55 12.63
CA THR A 90 3.50 20.94 13.90
C THR A 90 3.37 19.41 13.84
N LEU A 91 2.98 18.86 12.69
CA LEU A 91 3.01 17.39 12.47
C LEU A 91 4.46 16.88 12.49
N ILE A 92 5.37 17.52 11.78
CA ILE A 92 6.79 17.13 11.74
C ILE A 92 7.41 17.16 13.14
N GLU A 93 7.14 18.20 13.92
CA GLU A 93 7.59 18.34 15.32
C GLU A 93 7.03 17.21 16.20
N MET A 94 5.75 16.89 16.04
CA MET A 94 5.11 15.77 16.75
C MET A 94 5.75 14.42 16.38
N LEU A 95 5.98 14.15 15.10
CA LEU A 95 6.63 12.91 14.64
C LEU A 95 8.06 12.79 15.19
N SER A 96 8.81 13.88 15.24
CA SER A 96 10.14 13.91 15.85
C SER A 96 10.08 13.56 17.34
N SER A 97 9.04 14.01 18.06
CA SER A 97 8.86 13.69 19.48
C SER A 97 8.60 12.19 19.71
N PHE A 98 7.88 11.51 18.80
CA PHE A 98 7.68 10.06 18.90
C PHE A 98 8.97 9.28 18.67
N GLN A 99 9.78 9.71 17.72
CA GLN A 99 11.08 9.09 17.47
C GLN A 99 11.98 9.15 18.71
N VAL A 100 11.99 10.27 19.44
CA VAL A 100 12.78 10.43 20.68
C VAL A 100 12.21 9.60 21.83
N LYS A 101 10.88 9.41 21.89
CA LYS A 101 10.17 8.75 22.99
C LYS A 101 9.95 7.25 22.77
N THR A 102 10.37 6.69 21.65
CA THR A 102 10.19 5.27 21.39
C THR A 102 10.84 4.41 22.50
N LYS A 103 10.13 3.36 22.88
CA LYS A 103 10.63 2.33 23.81
C LYS A 103 11.09 1.07 23.09
N SER A 104 11.17 1.14 21.78
CA SER A 104 11.67 0.02 20.98
C SER A 104 13.10 -0.35 21.40
N PRO A 105 13.39 -1.65 21.56
CA PRO A 105 14.76 -2.11 21.79
C PRO A 105 15.63 -1.97 20.54
N VAL A 106 15.01 -1.67 19.41
CA VAL A 106 15.68 -1.49 18.11
C VAL A 106 15.64 -0.03 17.74
N LEU A 107 16.82 0.56 17.57
CA LEU A 107 16.98 1.90 17.01
C LEU A 107 17.80 1.79 15.73
N GLY A 108 17.25 2.30 14.66
CA GLY A 108 17.95 2.44 13.38
C GLY A 108 18.50 3.86 13.21
N LYS A 109 18.83 4.19 11.98
CA LYS A 109 19.38 5.50 11.62
C LYS A 109 18.37 6.33 10.82
N ALA A 110 18.51 7.66 10.91
CA ALA A 110 17.78 8.60 10.05
C ALA A 110 18.00 8.27 8.56
N PRO A 111 17.05 8.63 7.68
CA PRO A 111 15.89 9.46 7.98
C PRO A 111 14.75 8.69 8.66
N PHE A 112 13.91 9.39 9.43
CA PHE A 112 12.70 8.84 10.07
C PHE A 112 11.44 9.16 9.27
N ILE A 113 11.47 10.19 8.44
CA ILE A 113 10.39 10.63 7.57
C ILE A 113 10.87 10.54 6.12
N GLU A 114 10.06 9.92 5.27
CA GLU A 114 10.23 9.89 3.82
C GLU A 114 9.07 10.66 3.18
N TYR A 115 9.40 11.72 2.47
CA TYR A 115 8.43 12.48 1.69
C TYR A 115 8.14 11.74 0.39
N ARG A 116 6.87 11.53 0.10
CA ARG A 116 6.38 10.87 -1.10
C ARG A 116 5.31 11.72 -1.76
N THR A 117 4.92 11.34 -2.95
CA THR A 117 3.82 12.02 -3.64
C THR A 117 2.54 11.93 -2.81
N GLY A 118 2.02 13.11 -2.43
CA GLY A 118 0.76 13.26 -1.72
C GLY A 118 0.71 12.70 -0.30
N MET A 119 1.86 12.28 0.26
CA MET A 119 1.93 11.65 1.59
C MET A 119 3.33 11.76 2.20
N ILE A 120 3.43 11.46 3.49
CA ILE A 120 4.69 11.14 4.16
C ILE A 120 4.63 9.74 4.76
N ASN A 121 5.79 9.08 4.84
CA ASN A 121 5.93 7.78 5.48
C ASN A 121 6.87 7.93 6.68
N PHE A 122 6.37 7.68 7.88
CA PHE A 122 7.08 7.84 9.14
C PHE A 122 7.46 6.49 9.76
N THR A 123 8.58 6.45 10.47
CA THR A 123 8.99 5.31 11.30
C THR A 123 9.77 5.78 12.52
N THR A 124 9.50 5.20 13.68
CA THR A 124 10.19 5.52 14.94
C THR A 124 11.62 4.98 14.99
N ILE A 125 11.92 3.92 14.23
CA ILE A 125 13.23 3.24 14.26
C ILE A 125 14.16 3.62 13.11
N GLY A 126 13.74 4.51 12.20
CA GLY A 126 14.55 4.94 11.05
C GLY A 126 14.41 4.06 9.82
N ARG A 127 14.58 4.71 8.65
CA ARG A 127 14.39 4.08 7.33
C ARG A 127 15.51 3.14 6.93
N ASP A 128 16.74 3.39 7.41
CA ASP A 128 17.95 2.62 7.09
C ASP A 128 18.14 1.39 7.99
N SER A 129 17.09 0.99 8.71
CA SER A 129 17.07 -0.25 9.50
C SER A 129 17.25 -1.48 8.61
N SER A 130 18.09 -2.44 9.04
CA SER A 130 18.28 -3.73 8.37
C SER A 130 17.00 -4.57 8.38
N ASN A 131 16.95 -5.63 7.60
CA ASN A 131 15.79 -6.54 7.58
C ASN A 131 15.59 -7.22 8.94
N GLU A 132 16.67 -7.57 9.64
CA GLU A 132 16.63 -8.14 10.99
C GLU A 132 16.05 -7.13 12.00
N GLN A 133 16.52 -5.88 11.94
CA GLN A 133 16.00 -4.80 12.79
C GLN A 133 14.51 -4.54 12.53
N ARG A 134 14.08 -4.55 11.27
CA ARG A 134 12.67 -4.39 10.89
C ARG A 134 11.81 -5.53 11.41
N LEU A 135 12.28 -6.77 11.30
CA LEU A 135 11.59 -7.94 11.82
C LEU A 135 11.50 -7.91 13.34
N ALA A 136 12.60 -7.58 14.02
CA ALA A 136 12.64 -7.44 15.47
C ALA A 136 11.66 -6.37 15.97
N TYR A 137 11.68 -5.17 15.34
CA TYR A 137 10.71 -4.11 15.66
C TYR A 137 9.27 -4.55 15.39
N TYR A 138 9.00 -5.16 14.24
CA TYR A 138 7.67 -5.64 13.86
C TYR A 138 7.10 -6.62 14.88
N ASN A 139 7.92 -7.57 15.36
CA ASN A 139 7.50 -8.52 16.38
C ASN A 139 7.26 -7.83 17.73
N TRP A 140 8.13 -6.93 18.14
CA TRP A 140 7.96 -6.13 19.36
C TRP A 140 6.68 -5.25 19.28
N ASP A 141 6.43 -4.60 18.15
CA ASP A 141 5.28 -3.71 17.95
C ASP A 141 3.94 -4.46 17.95
N LYS A 142 3.90 -5.76 17.60
CA LYS A 142 2.70 -6.58 17.71
C LYS A 142 2.14 -6.59 19.14
N ASP A 143 3.02 -6.67 20.13
CA ASP A 143 2.64 -6.73 21.54
C ASP A 143 2.49 -5.32 22.14
N HIS A 144 3.39 -4.41 21.77
CA HIS A 144 3.47 -3.07 22.36
C HIS A 144 2.57 -2.04 21.67
N LYS A 145 2.10 -2.30 20.43
CA LYS A 145 1.17 -1.42 19.68
C LYS A 145 1.65 0.03 19.56
N GLU A 146 2.97 0.25 19.42
CA GLU A 146 3.51 1.61 19.34
C GLU A 146 2.97 2.37 18.13
N ARG A 147 3.00 1.73 16.93
CA ARG A 147 2.52 2.38 15.71
C ARG A 147 1.04 2.68 15.76
N VAL A 148 0.22 1.82 16.35
CA VAL A 148 -1.23 2.06 16.50
C VAL A 148 -1.46 3.28 17.39
N ARG A 149 -0.78 3.38 18.54
CA ARG A 149 -0.88 4.57 19.42
C ARG A 149 -0.43 5.85 18.73
N VAL A 150 0.65 5.80 17.93
CA VAL A 150 1.12 6.95 17.17
C VAL A 150 0.09 7.37 16.12
N LEU A 151 -0.47 6.42 15.40
CA LEU A 151 -1.53 6.62 14.42
C LEU A 151 -2.74 7.30 15.04
N ASP A 152 -3.28 6.74 16.14
CA ASP A 152 -4.45 7.29 16.86
C ASP A 152 -4.20 8.74 17.33
N GLN A 153 -2.99 9.01 17.80
CA GLN A 153 -2.63 10.36 18.25
C GLN A 153 -2.51 11.35 17.09
N ILE A 154 -2.01 10.92 15.92
CA ILE A 154 -1.97 11.74 14.70
C ILE A 154 -3.39 12.11 14.27
N GLU A 155 -4.28 11.12 14.13
CA GLU A 155 -5.66 11.34 13.67
C GLU A 155 -6.48 12.18 14.66
N LYS A 156 -6.22 12.04 15.96
CA LYS A 156 -6.85 12.87 17.00
C LYS A 156 -6.38 14.33 16.95
N THR A 157 -5.09 14.56 16.66
CA THR A 157 -4.50 15.90 16.66
C THR A 157 -4.74 16.63 15.33
N PHE A 158 -4.77 15.88 14.23
CA PHE A 158 -4.94 16.40 12.87
C PHE A 158 -6.14 15.71 12.20
N PRO A 159 -7.38 16.14 12.47
CA PRO A 159 -8.59 15.46 11.99
C PRO A 159 -8.75 15.44 10.46
N ASP A 160 -8.04 16.32 9.74
CA ASP A 160 -7.99 16.37 8.28
C ASP A 160 -6.96 15.40 7.68
N LEU A 161 -6.20 14.70 8.51
CA LEU A 161 -5.26 13.67 8.09
C LEU A 161 -5.81 12.29 8.44
N GLU A 162 -5.34 11.30 7.70
CA GLU A 162 -5.48 9.88 8.04
C GLU A 162 -4.09 9.24 8.11
N ALA A 163 -3.96 8.28 9.00
CA ALA A 163 -2.73 7.54 9.20
C ALA A 163 -3.04 6.04 9.11
N LYS A 164 -2.19 5.27 8.41
CA LYS A 164 -2.35 3.83 8.24
C LYS A 164 -1.04 3.10 8.46
N LEU A 165 -1.12 1.88 8.99
CA LEU A 165 0.05 1.02 9.09
C LEU A 165 0.56 0.69 7.69
N GLY A 166 1.77 1.14 7.38
CA GLY A 166 2.50 0.84 6.16
C GLY A 166 3.10 -0.58 6.19
N GLY A 167 4.34 -0.73 5.73
CA GLY A 167 5.09 -1.98 5.82
C GLY A 167 5.31 -2.49 7.25
N GLN A 168 6.46 -3.11 7.50
CA GLN A 168 6.76 -3.71 8.82
C GLN A 168 6.97 -2.67 9.93
N ILE A 169 7.43 -1.44 9.59
CA ILE A 169 7.92 -0.47 10.57
C ILE A 169 7.32 0.93 10.42
N SER A 170 6.48 1.16 9.42
CA SER A 170 6.10 2.53 9.04
C SER A 170 4.61 2.81 9.24
N ILE A 171 4.31 4.10 9.26
CA ILE A 171 2.99 4.70 9.22
C ILE A 171 2.94 5.58 7.98
N ASP A 172 1.95 5.39 7.12
CA ASP A 172 1.62 6.23 5.98
C ASP A 172 0.67 7.32 6.43
N ILE A 173 1.01 8.61 6.22
CA ILE A 173 0.23 9.77 6.68
C ILE A 173 -0.08 10.65 5.48
N GLN A 174 -1.35 10.99 5.30
CA GLN A 174 -1.86 11.72 4.13
C GLN A 174 -3.15 12.49 4.46
N PRO A 175 -3.56 13.44 3.63
CA PRO A 175 -4.88 14.04 3.76
C PRO A 175 -5.99 12.99 3.70
N LYS A 176 -7.00 13.15 4.54
CA LYS A 176 -8.12 12.23 4.70
C LYS A 176 -8.82 11.94 3.36
N GLY A 177 -9.06 10.65 3.08
CA GLY A 177 -9.66 10.19 1.83
C GLY A 177 -8.70 10.05 0.65
N ARG A 178 -7.42 10.42 0.81
CA ARG A 178 -6.36 10.23 -0.20
C ARG A 178 -5.58 8.94 0.03
N ASN A 179 -6.29 7.83 0.05
CA ASN A 179 -5.76 6.49 0.31
C ASN A 179 -5.91 5.57 -0.90
N LYS A 180 -5.57 4.30 -0.77
CA LYS A 180 -5.62 3.32 -1.86
C LYS A 180 -7.01 3.21 -2.52
N SER A 181 -8.11 3.60 -1.85
CA SER A 181 -9.45 3.60 -2.45
C SER A 181 -9.61 4.60 -3.61
N GLN A 182 -8.69 5.55 -3.78
CA GLN A 182 -8.66 6.42 -4.95
C GLN A 182 -8.57 5.60 -6.26
N ALA A 183 -7.85 4.46 -6.23
CA ALA A 183 -7.73 3.56 -7.39
C ALA A 183 -9.08 2.94 -7.76
N SER A 184 -9.81 2.35 -6.81
CA SER A 184 -11.13 1.74 -7.07
C SER A 184 -12.17 2.79 -7.47
N LYS A 185 -12.14 3.96 -6.84
CA LYS A 185 -13.02 5.09 -7.20
C LYS A 185 -12.76 5.58 -8.63
N TRP A 186 -11.47 5.68 -9.03
CA TRP A 186 -11.11 6.06 -10.38
C TRP A 186 -11.56 5.01 -11.40
N VAL A 187 -11.29 3.71 -11.15
CA VAL A 187 -11.75 2.63 -12.03
C VAL A 187 -13.27 2.67 -12.20
N ARG A 188 -14.02 2.74 -11.11
CA ARG A 188 -15.49 2.78 -11.14
C ARG A 188 -16.05 3.99 -11.89
N LYS A 189 -15.37 5.15 -11.79
CA LYS A 189 -15.79 6.38 -12.48
C LYS A 189 -15.53 6.33 -14.00
N ASN A 190 -14.46 5.69 -14.43
CA ASN A 190 -13.97 5.77 -15.80
C ASN A 190 -14.16 4.49 -16.61
N LEU A 191 -14.38 3.35 -15.95
CA LEU A 191 -14.52 2.05 -16.57
C LEU A 191 -15.80 1.38 -16.07
N SER A 192 -16.53 0.73 -16.99
CA SER A 192 -17.70 -0.07 -16.61
C SER A 192 -17.29 -1.51 -16.29
N GLY A 193 -17.84 -2.06 -15.21
CA GLY A 193 -17.55 -3.46 -14.85
C GLY A 193 -17.49 -3.71 -13.34
N LYS A 194 -17.20 -4.94 -12.98
CA LYS A 194 -17.01 -5.36 -11.60
C LYS A 194 -15.56 -5.15 -11.18
N ILE A 195 -15.32 -4.73 -9.95
CA ILE A 195 -13.97 -4.62 -9.37
C ILE A 195 -13.76 -5.81 -8.44
N ILE A 196 -12.57 -6.43 -8.55
CA ILE A 196 -12.09 -7.45 -7.61
C ILE A 196 -10.74 -6.96 -7.06
N PHE A 197 -10.63 -6.88 -5.74
CA PHE A 197 -9.42 -6.42 -5.05
C PHE A 197 -8.77 -7.53 -4.24
N PHE A 198 -7.42 -7.54 -4.23
CA PHE A 198 -6.59 -8.43 -3.41
C PHE A 198 -5.59 -7.57 -2.61
N GLY A 199 -5.53 -7.78 -1.29
CA GLY A 199 -4.60 -7.09 -0.40
C GLY A 199 -4.29 -7.86 0.87
N ASP A 200 -3.17 -7.55 1.53
CA ASP A 200 -2.74 -8.24 2.76
C ASP A 200 -3.15 -7.50 4.04
N LYS A 201 -3.27 -6.18 3.99
CA LYS A 201 -3.56 -5.31 5.15
C LYS A 201 -4.98 -4.76 5.14
N CYS A 202 -5.94 -5.66 5.17
CA CYS A 202 -7.36 -5.36 5.09
C CYS A 202 -8.06 -5.15 6.45
N THR A 203 -7.31 -4.98 7.55
CA THR A 203 -7.84 -4.58 8.87
C THR A 203 -7.97 -3.05 8.98
N PRO A 204 -8.77 -2.50 9.90
CA PRO A 204 -9.01 -1.05 10.01
C PRO A 204 -7.75 -0.18 10.04
N GLU A 205 -6.69 -0.65 10.67
CA GLU A 205 -5.40 0.05 10.78
C GLU A 205 -4.52 -0.14 9.54
N GLY A 206 -4.85 -1.11 8.69
CA GLY A 206 -4.06 -1.46 7.51
C GLY A 206 -4.33 -0.55 6.31
N ASN A 207 -3.33 -0.40 5.47
CA ASN A 207 -3.40 0.51 4.32
C ASN A 207 -4.23 -0.01 3.13
N ASP A 208 -4.69 -1.27 3.18
CA ASP A 208 -5.62 -1.86 2.21
C ASP A 208 -7.08 -1.77 2.65
N TYR A 209 -7.33 -1.39 3.90
CA TYR A 209 -8.68 -1.42 4.47
C TYR A 209 -9.68 -0.57 3.67
N ASP A 210 -9.30 0.65 3.33
CA ASP A 210 -10.21 1.59 2.68
C ASP A 210 -10.62 1.12 1.28
N ILE A 211 -9.70 0.60 0.48
CA ILE A 211 -10.02 0.03 -0.83
C ILE A 211 -10.79 -1.29 -0.71
N TYR A 212 -10.44 -2.13 0.28
CA TYR A 212 -11.14 -3.39 0.57
C TYR A 212 -12.62 -3.14 0.87
N VAL A 213 -12.91 -2.16 1.73
CA VAL A 213 -14.27 -1.77 2.10
C VAL A 213 -14.99 -1.06 0.95
N ASP A 214 -14.31 -0.12 0.27
CA ASP A 214 -14.90 0.62 -0.85
C ASP A 214 -15.36 -0.33 -1.97
N VAL A 215 -14.55 -1.31 -2.33
CA VAL A 215 -14.90 -2.28 -3.38
C VAL A 215 -16.12 -3.10 -2.98
N LYS A 216 -16.15 -3.65 -1.77
CA LYS A 216 -17.30 -4.44 -1.27
C LYS A 216 -18.59 -3.62 -1.19
N LYS A 217 -18.50 -2.40 -0.64
CA LYS A 217 -19.65 -1.50 -0.50
C LYS A 217 -20.28 -1.14 -1.84
N ASN A 218 -19.50 -1.17 -2.92
CA ASN A 218 -19.97 -0.82 -4.27
C ASN A 218 -20.19 -2.06 -5.17
N GLY A 219 -20.48 -3.22 -4.58
CA GLY A 219 -20.89 -4.44 -5.31
C GLY A 219 -19.75 -5.22 -5.97
N GLY A 220 -18.50 -4.89 -5.66
CA GLY A 220 -17.33 -5.68 -6.04
C GLY A 220 -16.99 -6.79 -5.03
N GLU A 221 -15.87 -7.46 -5.27
CA GLU A 221 -15.32 -8.47 -4.37
C GLU A 221 -13.95 -8.03 -3.84
N SER A 222 -13.65 -8.37 -2.60
CA SER A 222 -12.35 -8.07 -1.99
C SER A 222 -11.87 -9.26 -1.20
N TYR A 223 -10.64 -9.65 -1.43
CA TYR A 223 -9.97 -10.78 -0.80
C TYR A 223 -8.82 -10.29 0.08
N SER A 224 -8.83 -10.69 1.35
CA SER A 224 -7.70 -10.52 2.25
C SER A 224 -6.82 -11.76 2.13
N VAL A 225 -5.57 -11.57 1.75
CA VAL A 225 -4.57 -12.62 1.57
C VAL A 225 -3.51 -12.53 2.67
N LYS A 226 -2.81 -13.64 2.94
CA LYS A 226 -1.74 -13.68 3.93
C LYS A 226 -0.35 -13.69 3.29
N SER A 227 -0.30 -13.99 2.00
CA SER A 227 0.95 -14.15 1.25
C SER A 227 0.69 -14.17 -0.25
N PRO A 228 1.73 -13.99 -1.09
CA PRO A 228 1.64 -14.21 -2.54
C PRO A 228 1.12 -15.60 -2.93
N LEU A 229 1.43 -16.63 -2.14
CA LEU A 229 0.93 -17.99 -2.39
C LEU A 229 -0.59 -18.07 -2.22
N ASP A 230 -1.16 -17.38 -1.25
CA ASP A 230 -2.62 -17.31 -1.08
C ASP A 230 -3.28 -16.60 -2.26
N THR A 231 -2.64 -15.52 -2.76
CA THR A 231 -3.08 -14.84 -3.98
C THR A 231 -3.12 -15.82 -5.14
N LEU A 232 -2.04 -16.56 -5.39
CA LEU A 232 -1.97 -17.52 -6.49
C LEU A 232 -3.10 -18.57 -6.42
N LYS A 233 -3.33 -19.14 -5.24
CA LYS A 233 -4.41 -20.12 -5.03
C LYS A 233 -5.80 -19.56 -5.32
N LEU A 234 -6.02 -18.28 -5.07
CA LEU A 234 -7.30 -17.63 -5.39
C LEU A 234 -7.43 -17.34 -6.89
N LEU A 235 -6.34 -17.05 -7.58
CA LEU A 235 -6.33 -16.80 -9.03
C LEU A 235 -6.60 -18.10 -9.84
N GLU A 236 -6.16 -19.25 -9.33
CA GLU A 236 -6.42 -20.57 -9.94
C GLU A 236 -7.92 -20.98 -9.87
N ARG A 237 -8.69 -20.37 -8.98
CA ARG A 237 -10.11 -20.64 -8.77
C ARG A 237 -11.04 -19.70 -9.53
N ASN A 238 -10.52 -18.60 -10.08
CA ASN A 238 -11.23 -17.54 -10.79
C ASN A 238 -10.71 -17.40 -12.24
#